data_8cd887082a0fdbf4bd48297cc19bfdc0
#
_entry.id   8cd887082a0fdbf4bd48297cc19bfdc0
#
_cell.length_a   1.000
_cell.length_b   1.000
_cell.length_c   1.000
_cell.angle_alpha   90.00
_cell.angle_beta   90.00
_cell.angle_gamma   90.00
#
_symmetry.space_group_name_H-M   'P 1'
#
loop_
_entity.id
_entity.type
_entity.pdbx_description
1 polymer ?
#
loop_
_entity_poly.entity_id
_entity_poly.type
_entity_poly.pdbx_seq_one_letter_code
_entity_poly.pdbx_strand_id
1 'polypeptide(L)'
;MGILSENPFIITENALESLKECDILIADFHGEATAEKIAFAKYFDGKINCVFGTHTHVQTADETILEKGTGYITDLGMTGTLDGVLGMKKEIAFKRFLTTLPERYVEETKGDKYIHGVIYTLEKNDDKKYNGCRYIVTDIERLKVKI
;
A
#
# COMPACT_ATOMS: atom_id res chain seq x y z
N MET A 1 -8.05 10.37 15.44
CA MET A 1 -7.52 9.07 15.90
C MET A 1 -8.66 8.07 15.84
N GLY A 2 -8.61 7.13 14.91
CA GLY A 2 -9.65 6.11 14.75
C GLY A 2 -9.65 5.15 15.94
N ILE A 3 -10.79 4.54 16.22
CA ILE A 3 -10.89 3.49 17.23
C ILE A 3 -10.11 2.28 16.68
N LEU A 4 -8.97 1.96 17.30
CA LEU A 4 -8.30 0.70 17.07
C LEU A 4 -9.14 -0.38 17.74
N SER A 5 -9.90 -1.13 16.97
CA SER A 5 -10.61 -2.29 17.49
C SER A 5 -9.63 -3.38 17.93
N GLU A 6 -8.54 -3.56 17.20
CA GLU A 6 -7.50 -4.57 17.49
C GLU A 6 -6.16 -4.16 16.86
N ASN A 7 -5.05 -4.68 17.41
CA ASN A 7 -3.71 -4.41 16.91
C ASN A 7 -3.45 -5.20 15.61
N PRO A 8 -3.18 -4.52 14.47
CA PRO A 8 -3.01 -5.18 13.19
C PRO A 8 -1.85 -6.19 13.15
N PHE A 9 -0.80 -5.98 13.94
CA PHE A 9 0.32 -6.93 14.01
C PHE A 9 -0.12 -8.26 14.65
N ILE A 10 -0.87 -8.19 15.76
CA ILE A 10 -1.37 -9.38 16.47
C ILE A 10 -2.37 -10.14 15.60
N ILE A 11 -3.31 -9.42 14.96
CA ILE A 11 -4.31 -10.05 14.07
C ILE A 11 -3.60 -10.77 12.92
N THR A 12 -2.63 -10.12 12.29
CA THR A 12 -1.88 -10.71 11.18
C THR A 12 -1.09 -11.93 11.62
N GLU A 13 -0.41 -11.90 12.78
CA GLU A 13 0.28 -13.07 13.29
C GLU A 13 -0.65 -14.27 13.50
N ASN A 14 -1.82 -14.03 14.09
CA ASN A 14 -2.83 -15.07 14.30
C ASN A 14 -3.37 -15.61 12.96
N ALA A 15 -3.55 -14.75 11.96
CA ALA A 15 -4.04 -15.14 10.64
C ALA A 15 -3.02 -15.99 9.86
N LEU A 16 -1.71 -15.73 10.02
CA LEU A 16 -0.66 -16.47 9.32
C LEU A 16 -0.72 -17.98 9.58
N GLU A 17 -1.14 -18.43 10.78
CA GLU A 17 -1.27 -19.85 11.08
C GLU A 17 -2.34 -20.52 10.21
N SER A 18 -3.44 -19.84 9.94
CA SER A 18 -4.50 -20.34 9.04
C SER A 18 -4.17 -20.24 7.56
N LEU A 19 -3.18 -19.42 7.21
CA LEU A 19 -2.78 -19.13 5.83
C LEU A 19 -1.50 -19.87 5.39
N LYS A 20 -0.94 -20.72 6.22
CA LYS A 20 0.33 -21.42 5.97
C LYS A 20 0.35 -22.34 4.73
N GLU A 21 -0.82 -22.73 4.24
CA GLU A 21 -0.95 -23.52 3.00
C GLU A 21 -1.00 -22.64 1.74
N CYS A 22 -1.10 -21.31 1.89
CA CYS A 22 -1.05 -20.39 0.76
C CYS A 22 0.38 -20.27 0.24
N ASP A 23 0.53 -20.27 -1.08
CA ASP A 23 1.83 -20.12 -1.73
C ASP A 23 2.32 -18.67 -1.69
N ILE A 24 1.41 -17.71 -1.83
CA ILE A 24 1.70 -16.27 -1.87
C ILE A 24 0.73 -15.54 -0.94
N LEU A 25 1.27 -14.71 -0.06
CA LEU A 25 0.52 -13.83 0.82
C LEU A 25 0.75 -12.37 0.44
N ILE A 26 -0.34 -11.62 0.35
CA ILE A 26 -0.33 -10.19 0.02
C ILE A 26 -1.07 -9.44 1.14
N ALA A 27 -0.49 -8.35 1.62
CA ALA A 27 -1.12 -7.47 2.59
C ALA A 27 -1.35 -6.08 2.01
N ASP A 28 -2.61 -5.64 2.00
CA ASP A 28 -3.02 -4.24 1.84
C ASP A 28 -3.12 -3.63 3.24
N PHE A 29 -2.17 -2.75 3.57
CA PHE A 29 -2.13 -2.09 4.87
C PHE A 29 -2.64 -0.65 4.74
N HIS A 30 -3.92 -0.46 5.06
CA HIS A 30 -4.51 0.88 5.05
C HIS A 30 -4.21 1.62 6.35
N GLY A 31 -3.34 2.61 6.28
CA GLY A 31 -2.92 3.38 7.46
C GLY A 31 -2.40 4.77 7.07
N GLU A 32 -2.59 5.76 7.97
CA GLU A 32 -2.12 7.12 7.76
C GLU A 32 -0.60 7.24 7.99
N ALA A 33 -0.09 6.61 9.06
CA ALA A 33 1.28 6.79 9.47
C ALA A 33 2.26 5.95 8.64
N THR A 34 3.17 6.62 7.92
CA THR A 34 4.26 5.97 7.15
C THR A 34 5.10 5.03 8.03
N ALA A 35 5.41 5.46 9.26
CA ALA A 35 6.20 4.64 10.20
C ALA A 35 5.51 3.31 10.54
N GLU A 36 4.19 3.31 10.68
CA GLU A 36 3.41 2.11 10.97
C GLU A 36 3.43 1.13 9.78
N LYS A 37 3.28 1.63 8.54
CA LYS A 37 3.38 0.85 7.31
C LYS A 37 4.76 0.20 7.16
N ILE A 38 5.83 0.98 7.36
CA ILE A 38 7.21 0.49 7.30
C ILE A 38 7.47 -0.56 8.39
N ALA A 39 7.02 -0.29 9.62
CA ALA A 39 7.18 -1.21 10.74
C ALA A 39 6.45 -2.54 10.47
N PHE A 40 5.23 -2.49 9.94
CA PHE A 40 4.46 -3.67 9.55
C PHE A 40 5.20 -4.52 8.52
N ALA A 41 5.66 -3.90 7.42
CA ALA A 41 6.39 -4.62 6.38
C ALA A 41 7.68 -5.26 6.90
N LYS A 42 8.47 -4.54 7.70
CA LYS A 42 9.71 -5.07 8.29
C LYS A 42 9.46 -6.18 9.31
N TYR A 43 8.38 -6.09 10.09
CA TYR A 43 8.04 -7.11 11.09
C TYR A 43 7.61 -8.43 10.43
N PHE A 44 6.93 -8.35 9.29
CA PHE A 44 6.47 -9.51 8.52
C PHE A 44 7.39 -9.87 7.35
N ASP A 45 8.60 -9.30 7.30
CA ASP A 45 9.58 -9.61 6.27
C ASP A 45 9.95 -11.10 6.26
N GLY A 46 9.76 -11.76 5.11
CA GLY A 46 9.91 -13.19 4.92
C GLY A 46 8.73 -14.04 5.42
N LYS A 47 7.66 -13.42 5.97
CA LYS A 47 6.40 -14.10 6.34
C LYS A 47 5.26 -13.76 5.38
N ILE A 48 5.29 -12.57 4.78
CA ILE A 48 4.35 -12.09 3.75
C ILE A 48 5.17 -11.72 2.52
N ASN A 49 4.72 -12.13 1.34
CA ASN A 49 5.46 -11.91 0.10
C ASN A 49 5.42 -10.46 -0.37
N CYS A 50 4.23 -9.86 -0.35
CA CYS A 50 4.00 -8.51 -0.86
C CYS A 50 3.24 -7.68 0.17
N VAL A 51 3.76 -6.51 0.50
CA VAL A 51 3.10 -5.55 1.39
C VAL A 51 3.02 -4.21 0.67
N PHE A 52 1.84 -3.66 0.55
CA PHE A 52 1.66 -2.30 0.06
C PHE A 52 0.74 -1.51 0.98
N GLY A 53 1.04 -0.23 1.09
CA GLY A 53 0.20 0.69 1.83
C GLY A 53 -0.80 1.41 0.94
N THR A 54 -1.86 1.89 1.55
CA THR A 54 -2.89 2.75 0.97
C THR A 54 -3.26 3.84 1.96
N HIS A 55 -3.94 4.87 1.56
CA HIS A 55 -4.52 5.97 2.34
C HIS A 55 -4.19 7.36 1.79
N THR A 56 -2.93 7.65 1.43
CA THR A 56 -2.51 9.02 1.11
C THR A 56 -3.01 9.51 -0.24
N HIS A 57 -3.45 8.61 -1.11
CA HIS A 57 -3.82 8.87 -2.50
C HIS A 57 -2.65 9.34 -3.39
N VAL A 58 -1.43 9.36 -2.86
CA VAL A 58 -0.21 9.73 -3.58
C VAL A 58 0.71 8.53 -3.63
N GLN A 59 1.06 8.08 -4.85
CA GLN A 59 2.00 6.99 -5.02
C GLN A 59 3.38 7.40 -4.51
N THR A 60 3.92 6.63 -3.57
CA THR A 60 5.27 6.84 -3.06
C THR A 60 6.33 6.23 -4.00
N ALA A 61 7.59 6.61 -3.82
CA ALA A 61 8.72 6.20 -4.66
C ALA A 61 9.76 5.42 -3.86
N ASP A 62 9.28 4.60 -2.93
CA ASP A 62 10.08 3.84 -1.98
C ASP A 62 9.93 2.32 -2.16
N GLU A 63 9.51 1.91 -3.36
CA GLU A 63 9.42 0.49 -3.68
C GLU A 63 10.76 -0.20 -3.43
N THR A 64 10.72 -1.28 -2.68
CA THR A 64 11.93 -1.99 -2.26
C THR A 64 11.66 -3.47 -1.97
N ILE A 65 12.70 -4.27 -2.08
CA ILE A 65 12.70 -5.65 -1.61
C ILE A 65 13.44 -5.68 -0.28
N LEU A 66 12.76 -6.14 0.77
CA LEU A 66 13.33 -6.25 2.10
C LEU A 66 14.33 -7.41 2.20
N GLU A 67 15.07 -7.46 3.32
CA GLU A 67 16.18 -8.40 3.51
C GLU A 67 15.81 -9.88 3.36
N LYS A 68 14.55 -10.25 3.67
CA LYS A 68 14.05 -11.63 3.60
C LYS A 68 13.13 -11.87 2.39
N GLY A 69 13.12 -10.96 1.41
CA GLY A 69 12.46 -11.14 0.14
C GLY A 69 11.00 -10.67 0.08
N THR A 70 10.52 -9.91 1.07
CA THR A 70 9.23 -9.23 1.00
C THR A 70 9.33 -7.99 0.11
N GLY A 71 8.46 -7.86 -0.89
CA GLY A 71 8.31 -6.62 -1.66
C GLY A 71 7.45 -5.61 -0.91
N TYR A 72 7.89 -4.35 -0.85
CA TYR A 72 7.22 -3.28 -0.11
C TYR A 72 7.13 -1.96 -0.88
N ILE A 73 6.00 -1.26 -0.73
CA ILE A 73 5.82 0.15 -1.09
C ILE A 73 4.89 0.82 -0.07
N THR A 74 5.21 2.06 0.33
CA THR A 74 4.46 2.78 1.37
C THR A 74 3.03 3.13 0.96
N ASP A 75 2.81 3.57 -0.29
CA ASP A 75 1.45 3.88 -0.77
C ASP A 75 1.34 3.68 -2.28
N LEU A 76 0.30 2.98 -2.70
CA LEU A 76 0.03 2.76 -4.13
C LEU A 76 -0.46 4.00 -4.85
N GLY A 77 -0.95 5.00 -4.12
CA GLY A 77 -1.67 6.12 -4.68
C GLY A 77 -3.13 5.80 -4.98
N MET A 78 -3.76 6.61 -5.81
CA MET A 78 -5.17 6.46 -6.18
C MET A 78 -5.34 6.15 -7.67
N THR A 79 -6.44 5.51 -8.02
CA THR A 79 -6.92 5.42 -9.40
C THR A 79 -7.95 6.52 -9.64
N GLY A 80 -7.72 7.33 -10.68
CA GLY A 80 -8.60 8.46 -11.00
C GLY A 80 -7.86 9.61 -11.67
N THR A 81 -8.48 10.81 -11.65
CA THR A 81 -7.85 12.01 -12.19
C THR A 81 -6.91 12.66 -11.19
N LEU A 82 -5.79 13.17 -11.69
CA LEU A 82 -4.81 13.92 -10.88
C LEU A 82 -5.06 15.44 -10.91
N ASP A 83 -6.07 15.93 -11.65
CA ASP A 83 -6.37 17.36 -11.77
C ASP A 83 -7.01 17.95 -10.51
N GLY A 84 -7.55 17.11 -9.63
CA GLY A 84 -8.09 17.51 -8.34
C GLY A 84 -7.02 17.52 -7.23
N VAL A 85 -7.50 17.66 -6.00
CA VAL A 85 -6.70 17.50 -4.78
C VAL A 85 -7.12 16.21 -4.11
N LEU A 86 -6.31 15.16 -4.24
CA LEU A 86 -6.59 13.82 -3.70
C LEU A 86 -7.98 13.28 -4.09
N GLY A 87 -8.39 13.53 -5.35
CA GLY A 87 -9.70 13.15 -5.87
C GLY A 87 -10.83 14.17 -5.63
N MET A 88 -10.61 15.22 -4.84
CA MET A 88 -11.56 16.30 -4.62
C MET A 88 -11.37 17.42 -5.64
N LYS A 89 -12.47 18.07 -6.07
CA LYS A 89 -12.37 19.30 -6.88
C LYS A 89 -11.51 20.34 -6.19
N LYS A 90 -10.55 20.91 -6.94
CA LYS A 90 -9.56 21.86 -6.39
C LYS A 90 -10.20 23.11 -5.77
N GLU A 91 -11.29 23.63 -6.34
CA GLU A 91 -11.98 24.80 -5.82
C GLU A 91 -12.56 24.54 -4.42
N ILE A 92 -13.08 23.32 -4.19
CA ILE A 92 -13.60 22.89 -2.88
C ILE A 92 -12.45 22.72 -1.88
N ALA A 93 -11.36 22.10 -2.32
CA ALA A 93 -10.18 21.95 -1.47
C ALA A 93 -9.60 23.32 -1.07
N PHE A 94 -9.46 24.23 -2.03
CA PHE A 94 -8.97 25.60 -1.76
C PHE A 94 -9.87 26.33 -0.78
N LYS A 95 -11.19 26.29 -0.99
CA LYS A 95 -12.15 26.92 -0.07
C LYS A 95 -12.01 26.38 1.34
N ARG A 96 -11.92 25.04 1.50
CA ARG A 96 -11.72 24.38 2.80
C ARG A 96 -10.44 24.85 3.50
N PHE A 97 -9.32 24.90 2.79
CA PHE A 97 -8.03 25.32 3.38
C PHE A 97 -7.97 26.82 3.69
N LEU A 98 -8.56 27.66 2.84
CA LEU A 98 -8.55 29.11 3.03
C LEU A 98 -9.50 29.56 4.15
N THR A 99 -10.67 28.93 4.29
CA THR A 99 -11.69 29.33 5.26
C THR A 99 -11.63 28.53 6.56
N THR A 100 -10.94 27.38 6.55
CA THR A 100 -10.96 26.38 7.64
C THR A 100 -12.35 25.83 7.98
N LEU A 101 -13.37 26.15 7.18
CA LEU A 101 -14.73 25.65 7.34
C LEU A 101 -14.88 24.28 6.65
N PRO A 102 -15.74 23.41 7.20
CA PRO A 102 -16.03 22.14 6.57
C PRO A 102 -16.78 22.37 5.25
N GLU A 103 -16.27 21.75 4.20
CA GLU A 103 -16.91 21.72 2.87
C GLU A 103 -17.30 20.28 2.53
N ARG A 104 -18.40 20.12 1.80
CA ARG A 104 -18.81 18.80 1.30
C ARG A 104 -17.80 18.33 0.26
N TYR A 105 -17.35 17.09 0.39
CA TYR A 105 -16.52 16.44 -0.62
C TYR A 105 -17.26 16.39 -1.96
N VAL A 106 -16.64 16.91 -3.01
CA VAL A 106 -17.13 16.81 -4.39
C VAL A 106 -16.01 16.23 -5.22
N GLU A 107 -16.26 15.06 -5.79
CA GLU A 107 -15.29 14.32 -6.60
C GLU A 107 -14.91 15.09 -7.87
N GLU A 108 -13.61 15.09 -8.20
CA GLU A 108 -13.12 15.52 -9.51
C GLU A 108 -13.23 14.39 -10.52
N THR A 109 -13.97 14.60 -11.58
CA THR A 109 -14.21 13.61 -12.63
C THR A 109 -13.63 13.99 -13.98
N LYS A 110 -13.13 15.24 -14.09
CA LYS A 110 -12.56 15.78 -15.32
C LYS A 110 -11.05 15.56 -15.37
N GLY A 111 -10.49 15.69 -16.58
CA GLY A 111 -9.07 15.56 -16.83
C GLY A 111 -8.61 14.13 -17.11
N ASP A 112 -7.31 14.00 -17.29
CA ASP A 112 -6.67 12.71 -17.57
C ASP A 112 -6.77 11.77 -16.38
N LYS A 113 -7.16 10.54 -16.64
CA LYS A 113 -7.29 9.52 -15.60
C LYS A 113 -6.09 8.58 -15.61
N TYR A 114 -5.69 8.15 -14.43
CA TYR A 114 -4.55 7.27 -14.24
C TYR A 114 -4.92 6.08 -13.35
N ILE A 115 -4.31 4.95 -13.64
CA ILE A 115 -4.22 3.81 -12.73
C ILE A 115 -2.84 3.86 -12.08
N HIS A 116 -2.80 3.89 -10.76
CA HIS A 116 -1.59 3.66 -9.98
C HIS A 116 -1.61 2.26 -9.37
N GLY A 117 -0.46 1.64 -9.30
CA GLY A 117 -0.31 0.31 -8.74
C GLY A 117 1.16 -0.08 -8.60
N VAL A 118 1.38 -1.35 -8.35
CA VAL A 118 2.71 -1.95 -8.29
C VAL A 118 2.68 -3.33 -8.93
N ILE A 119 3.75 -3.70 -9.61
CA ILE A 119 3.97 -5.03 -10.15
C ILE A 119 5.05 -5.69 -9.30
N TYR A 120 4.76 -6.85 -8.74
CA TYR A 120 5.74 -7.69 -8.06
C TYR A 120 6.06 -8.89 -8.95
N THR A 121 7.34 -9.13 -9.22
CA THR A 121 7.80 -10.37 -9.81
C THR A 121 8.28 -11.30 -8.70
N LEU A 122 7.76 -12.51 -8.67
CA LEU A 122 8.08 -13.48 -7.64
C LEU A 122 8.73 -14.71 -8.27
N GLU A 123 9.75 -15.24 -7.59
CA GLU A 123 10.40 -16.49 -7.95
C GLU A 123 10.31 -17.49 -6.79
N LYS A 124 10.39 -18.77 -7.13
CA LYS A 124 10.37 -19.83 -6.15
C LYS A 124 11.63 -19.82 -5.30
N ASN A 125 11.48 -19.92 -4.00
CA ASN A 125 12.60 -19.92 -3.04
C ASN A 125 13.21 -21.32 -2.88
N ASP A 126 13.69 -21.91 -3.98
CA ASP A 126 14.21 -23.27 -4.00
C ASP A 126 15.49 -23.43 -3.17
N ASP A 127 16.31 -22.38 -3.08
CA ASP A 127 17.55 -22.36 -2.30
C ASP A 127 17.33 -22.19 -0.79
N LYS A 128 16.06 -22.07 -0.35
CA LYS A 128 15.70 -21.74 1.05
C LYS A 128 16.52 -20.59 1.62
N LYS A 129 16.81 -19.62 0.75
CA LYS A 129 17.63 -18.44 1.06
C LYS A 129 17.04 -17.67 2.23
N TYR A 130 15.72 -17.73 2.39
CA TYR A 130 14.99 -17.11 3.48
C TYR A 130 14.04 -18.12 4.12
N ASN A 131 14.02 -18.17 5.45
CA ASN A 131 13.09 -19.02 6.19
C ASN A 131 11.69 -18.39 6.13
N GLY A 132 10.71 -19.06 5.55
CA GLY A 132 9.31 -18.65 5.60
C GLY A 132 8.56 -18.89 4.29
N CYS A 133 8.61 -17.94 3.36
CA CYS A 133 7.80 -17.98 2.15
C CYS A 133 8.35 -18.96 1.09
N ARG A 134 7.43 -19.66 0.39
CA ARG A 134 7.78 -20.51 -0.77
C ARG A 134 8.24 -19.69 -1.98
N TYR A 135 7.81 -18.45 -2.07
CA TYR A 135 8.18 -17.49 -3.11
C TYR A 135 8.78 -16.24 -2.48
N ILE A 136 9.70 -15.61 -3.17
CA ILE A 136 10.31 -14.32 -2.82
C ILE A 136 10.10 -13.33 -3.95
N VAL A 137 10.00 -12.07 -3.61
CA VAL A 137 9.98 -11.00 -4.61
C VAL A 137 11.39 -10.80 -5.13
N THR A 138 11.55 -10.82 -6.45
CA THR A 138 12.83 -10.60 -7.14
C THR A 138 12.90 -9.28 -7.88
N ASP A 139 11.73 -8.71 -8.17
CA ASP A 139 11.62 -7.37 -8.75
C ASP A 139 10.35 -6.69 -8.31
N ILE A 140 10.38 -5.35 -8.26
CA ILE A 140 9.23 -4.52 -7.90
C ILE A 140 9.24 -3.23 -8.73
N GLU A 141 8.15 -2.98 -9.44
CA GLU A 141 8.01 -1.83 -10.33
C GLU A 141 6.72 -1.06 -10.06
N ARG A 142 6.83 0.25 -9.95
CA ARG A 142 5.65 1.12 -9.87
C ARG A 142 4.95 1.21 -11.21
N LEU A 143 3.62 1.08 -11.16
CA LEU A 143 2.76 1.26 -12.31
C LEU A 143 2.05 2.62 -12.24
N LYS A 144 2.17 3.41 -13.31
CA LYS A 144 1.37 4.61 -13.56
C LYS A 144 0.94 4.64 -15.01
N VAL A 145 -0.30 4.31 -15.28
CA VAL A 145 -0.85 4.23 -16.63
C VAL A 145 -1.97 5.24 -16.81
N LYS A 146 -1.88 6.05 -17.87
CA LYS A 146 -2.96 6.92 -18.31
C LYS A 146 -4.01 6.09 -19.08
N ILE A 147 -5.29 6.29 -18.77
CA ILE A 147 -6.44 5.61 -19.38
C ILE A 147 -7.41 6.61 -20.00
#